data_a23cbc0c24b5a508dffbe596e0b926d8
#
_entry.id   a23cbc0c24b5a508dffbe596e0b926d8
#
_cell.length_a   1.000
_cell.length_b   1.000
_cell.length_c   1.000
_cell.angle_alpha   90.00
_cell.angle_beta   90.00
_cell.angle_gamma   90.00
#
_symmetry.space_group_name_H-M   'P 1'
#
loop_
_entity.id
_entity.type
_entity.pdbx_description
1 polymer ?
#
loop_
_entity_poly.entity_id
_entity_poly.type
_entity_poly.pdbx_seq_one_letter_code
_entity_poly.pdbx_strand_id
1 'polypeptide(L)'
;MTGVQTCALPIYNNVLPSSGKVLTGGMDSNALQRPKRFFGAARNVEEGGSLTIIGTALIDTGSRMDEVIYEEFKGTGNCEIHLDRRMAEKRVYPSILINKSGTRREELLLQPEILQKTWILRKLLYPMDEIEAMEFILDKMKSTKNNHDFFDMMRRGG
;
A
#
# COMPACT_ATOMS: atom_id res chain seq x y z
N MET A 1 3.01 -17.54 0.00
CA MET A 1 2.85 -16.13 0.45
C MET A 1 3.65 -15.95 1.72
N THR A 2 4.52 -14.96 1.79
CA THR A 2 5.37 -14.68 2.95
C THR A 2 5.08 -13.26 3.43
N GLY A 3 4.79 -13.13 4.73
CA GLY A 3 4.51 -11.83 5.35
C GLY A 3 5.73 -11.31 6.13
N VAL A 4 6.00 -10.03 6.03
CA VAL A 4 7.04 -9.33 6.80
C VAL A 4 6.40 -8.20 7.60
N GLN A 5 6.74 -8.13 8.88
CA GLN A 5 6.29 -7.05 9.77
C GLN A 5 7.47 -6.12 10.07
N THR A 6 7.21 -4.82 10.09
CA THR A 6 8.23 -3.81 10.40
C THR A 6 8.90 -3.99 11.75
N CYS A 7 8.21 -4.57 12.73
CA CYS A 7 8.81 -4.85 14.05
C CYS A 7 10.01 -5.81 13.99
N ALA A 8 10.15 -6.60 12.93
CA ALA A 8 11.32 -7.45 12.73
C ALA A 8 12.61 -6.64 12.45
N LEU A 9 12.50 -5.46 11.86
CA LEU A 9 13.65 -4.64 11.46
C LEU A 9 14.40 -4.00 12.65
N PRO A 10 13.74 -3.40 13.64
CA PRO A 10 14.42 -2.95 14.87
C PRO A 10 15.13 -4.08 15.60
N ILE A 11 14.53 -5.27 15.68
CA ILE A 11 15.16 -6.44 16.29
C ILE A 11 16.41 -6.83 15.48
N TYR A 12 16.30 -6.88 14.16
CA TYR A 12 17.43 -7.21 13.29
C TYR A 12 18.56 -6.18 13.39
N ASN A 13 18.22 -4.89 13.51
CA ASN A 13 19.17 -3.80 13.72
C ASN A 13 20.01 -3.99 15.01
N ASN A 14 19.38 -4.51 16.09
CA ASN A 14 20.08 -4.76 17.36
C ASN A 14 20.97 -6.00 17.34
N VAL A 15 20.70 -6.94 16.44
CA VAL A 15 21.48 -8.21 16.36
C VAL A 15 22.71 -8.07 15.46
N LEU A 16 22.68 -7.15 14.49
CA LEU A 16 23.78 -6.96 13.57
C LEU A 16 24.95 -6.21 14.20
N PRO A 17 26.20 -6.57 13.84
CA PRO A 17 27.36 -5.75 14.15
C PRO A 17 27.20 -4.35 13.56
N SER A 18 27.47 -3.32 14.34
CA SER A 18 27.38 -1.94 13.87
C SER A 18 28.34 -1.68 12.73
N SER A 19 27.83 -1.06 11.64
CA SER A 19 28.64 -0.62 10.51
C SER A 19 29.34 0.72 10.76
N GLY A 20 28.98 1.42 11.84
CA GLY A 20 29.40 2.80 12.11
C GLY A 20 28.65 3.85 11.27
N LYS A 21 27.76 3.44 10.36
CA LYS A 21 26.93 4.31 9.53
C LYS A 21 25.47 4.21 9.99
N VAL A 22 25.10 5.09 10.90
CA VAL A 22 23.75 5.13 11.47
C VAL A 22 22.93 6.18 10.76
N LEU A 23 21.76 5.76 10.26
CA LEU A 23 20.73 6.63 9.68
C LEU A 23 19.95 7.36 10.78
N THR A 24 19.19 8.38 10.40
CA THR A 24 18.24 9.05 11.31
C THR A 24 17.35 8.02 11.99
N GLY A 25 17.10 8.19 13.30
CA GLY A 25 16.30 7.24 14.07
C GLY A 25 17.06 6.03 14.62
N GLY A 26 18.41 5.99 14.49
CA GLY A 26 19.24 4.94 15.07
C GLY A 26 19.29 3.63 14.29
N MET A 27 18.84 3.63 13.02
CA MET A 27 18.92 2.47 12.14
C MET A 27 20.31 2.36 11.49
N ASP A 28 20.98 1.22 11.64
CA ASP A 28 22.22 0.93 10.92
C ASP A 28 21.94 0.70 9.43
N SER A 29 22.76 1.30 8.57
CA SER A 29 22.58 1.17 7.11
C SER A 29 22.64 -0.27 6.61
N ASN A 30 23.42 -1.15 7.26
CA ASN A 30 23.52 -2.57 6.91
C ASN A 30 22.26 -3.35 7.30
N ALA A 31 21.53 -2.89 8.32
CA ALA A 31 20.33 -3.56 8.80
C ALA A 31 19.20 -3.56 7.74
N LEU A 32 19.21 -2.60 6.83
CA LEU A 32 18.19 -2.49 5.78
C LEU A 32 18.53 -3.29 4.50
N GLN A 33 19.79 -3.62 4.26
CA GLN A 33 20.21 -4.21 2.99
C GLN A 33 19.60 -5.59 2.71
N ARG A 34 19.68 -6.52 3.68
CA ARG A 34 19.14 -7.88 3.50
C ARG A 34 17.61 -7.88 3.41
N PRO A 35 16.88 -7.18 4.31
CA PRO A 35 15.43 -7.04 4.19
C PRO A 35 14.99 -6.41 2.86
N LYS A 36 15.68 -5.40 2.35
CA LYS A 36 15.40 -4.82 1.03
C LYS A 36 15.59 -5.82 -0.11
N ARG A 37 16.68 -6.60 -0.09
CA ARG A 37 16.92 -7.66 -1.09
C ARG A 37 15.83 -8.73 -1.02
N PHE A 38 15.42 -9.11 0.18
CA PHE A 38 14.34 -10.07 0.38
C PHE A 38 13.02 -9.53 -0.19
N PHE A 39 12.67 -8.29 0.14
CA PHE A 39 11.43 -7.66 -0.35
C PHE A 39 11.47 -7.45 -1.87
N GLY A 40 12.63 -7.09 -2.43
CA GLY A 40 12.86 -6.94 -3.87
C GLY A 40 12.94 -8.28 -4.63
N ALA A 41 12.87 -9.42 -3.95
CA ALA A 41 12.83 -10.74 -4.61
C ALA A 41 11.45 -11.12 -5.16
N ALA A 42 10.40 -10.36 -4.83
CA ALA A 42 9.05 -10.57 -5.36
C ALA A 42 9.04 -10.42 -6.89
N ARG A 43 8.64 -11.47 -7.59
CA ARG A 43 8.65 -11.53 -9.07
C ARG A 43 7.81 -12.68 -9.63
N ASN A 44 7.51 -12.61 -10.91
CA ASN A 44 7.05 -13.77 -11.66
C ASN A 44 8.24 -14.70 -11.95
N VAL A 45 8.00 -16.00 -11.94
CA VAL A 45 8.99 -17.05 -12.20
C VAL A 45 8.82 -17.52 -13.66
N GLU A 46 9.93 -17.71 -14.38
CA GLU A 46 9.90 -18.09 -15.81
C GLU A 46 9.24 -19.45 -16.04
N GLU A 47 9.46 -20.41 -15.14
CA GLU A 47 8.84 -21.74 -15.20
C GLU A 47 7.37 -21.74 -14.79
N GLY A 48 6.81 -20.59 -14.48
CA GLY A 48 5.42 -20.40 -14.06
C GLY A 48 5.27 -20.14 -12.56
N GLY A 49 4.18 -19.43 -12.21
CA GLY A 49 3.91 -18.99 -10.85
C GLY A 49 4.55 -17.64 -10.50
N SER A 50 4.42 -17.25 -9.25
CA SER A 50 4.96 -15.97 -8.75
C SER A 50 5.32 -16.05 -7.28
N LEU A 51 6.33 -15.27 -6.88
CA LEU A 51 6.62 -14.98 -5.48
C LEU A 51 5.98 -13.64 -5.11
N THR A 52 4.95 -13.69 -4.26
CA THR A 52 4.30 -12.50 -3.72
C THR A 52 4.72 -12.31 -2.26
N ILE A 53 5.19 -11.11 -1.92
CA ILE A 53 5.59 -10.73 -0.58
C ILE A 53 4.68 -9.61 -0.09
N ILE A 54 4.04 -9.80 1.06
CA ILE A 54 3.24 -8.78 1.74
C ILE A 54 4.03 -8.31 2.97
N GLY A 55 4.38 -7.03 2.99
CA GLY A 55 5.00 -6.36 4.12
C GLY A 55 4.03 -5.39 4.78
N THR A 56 4.03 -5.34 6.10
CA THR A 56 3.30 -4.33 6.87
C THR A 56 4.28 -3.33 7.46
N ALA A 57 3.97 -2.04 7.31
CA ALA A 57 4.74 -0.95 7.90
C ALA A 57 3.85 -0.13 8.82
N LEU A 58 4.33 0.15 10.03
CA LEU A 58 3.69 1.10 10.93
C LEU A 58 4.17 2.50 10.60
N ILE A 59 3.25 3.42 10.48
CA ILE A 59 3.49 4.85 10.25
C ILE A 59 2.80 5.66 11.36
N ASP A 60 3.19 6.93 11.51
CA ASP A 60 2.61 7.85 12.50
C ASP A 60 2.70 7.34 13.95
N THR A 61 3.76 6.62 14.27
CA THR A 61 4.03 6.07 15.61
C THR A 61 4.76 7.07 16.52
N GLY A 62 5.25 8.19 15.97
CA GLY A 62 6.16 9.10 16.65
C GLY A 62 7.61 8.60 16.71
N SER A 63 7.90 7.43 16.18
CA SER A 63 9.25 6.85 16.08
C SER A 63 9.92 7.24 14.75
N ARG A 64 11.04 7.96 14.84
CA ARG A 64 11.86 8.27 13.66
C ARG A 64 12.42 7.02 12.97
N MET A 65 12.61 5.94 13.70
CA MET A 65 13.06 4.67 13.14
C MET A 65 11.99 4.08 12.21
N ASP A 66 10.73 4.11 12.61
CA ASP A 66 9.62 3.60 11.80
C ASP A 66 9.45 4.43 10.52
N GLU A 67 9.62 5.75 10.61
CA GLU A 67 9.61 6.64 9.44
C GLU A 67 10.72 6.27 8.44
N VAL A 68 11.95 6.06 8.92
CA VAL A 68 13.08 5.65 8.07
C VAL A 68 12.80 4.28 7.43
N ILE A 69 12.31 3.31 8.18
CA ILE A 69 11.95 2.00 7.65
C ILE A 69 10.91 2.15 6.54
N TYR A 70 9.84 2.89 6.80
CA TYR A 70 8.79 3.12 5.81
C TYR A 70 9.33 3.74 4.52
N GLU A 71 10.07 4.85 4.60
CA GLU A 71 10.61 5.54 3.43
C GLU A 71 11.60 4.65 2.64
N GLU A 72 12.41 3.86 3.33
CA GLU A 72 13.37 2.97 2.70
C GLU A 72 12.71 1.77 1.97
N PHE A 73 11.50 1.36 2.37
CA PHE A 73 10.75 0.28 1.73
C PHE A 73 9.71 0.77 0.73
N LYS A 74 9.21 1.99 0.86
CA LYS A 74 8.23 2.61 -0.03
C LYS A 74 8.61 2.54 -1.52
N GLY A 75 9.89 2.73 -1.82
CA GLY A 75 10.40 2.63 -3.20
C GLY A 75 10.57 1.19 -3.73
N THR A 76 10.50 0.17 -2.88
CA THR A 76 10.77 -1.23 -3.24
C THR A 76 9.50 -2.00 -3.59
N GLY A 77 8.37 -1.65 -2.99
CA GLY A 77 7.07 -2.27 -3.27
C GLY A 77 6.45 -1.80 -4.59
N ASN A 78 5.63 -2.64 -5.19
CA ASN A 78 4.88 -2.31 -6.40
C ASN A 78 3.39 -1.99 -6.14
N CYS A 79 2.90 -2.24 -4.94
CA CYS A 79 1.56 -1.91 -4.48
C CYS A 79 1.62 -1.39 -3.05
N GLU A 80 0.94 -0.30 -2.78
CA GLU A 80 0.85 0.32 -1.47
C GLU A 80 -0.62 0.46 -1.07
N ILE A 81 -0.96 -0.03 0.12
CA ILE A 81 -2.29 0.12 0.71
C ILE A 81 -2.13 0.89 2.02
N HIS A 82 -2.58 2.12 2.02
CA HIS A 82 -2.56 3.00 3.18
C HIS A 82 -3.85 2.86 3.97
N LEU A 83 -3.71 2.71 5.29
CA LEU A 83 -4.84 2.68 6.22
C LEU A 83 -4.88 3.95 7.06
N ASP A 84 -6.06 4.37 7.49
CA ASP A 84 -6.26 5.55 8.34
C ASP A 84 -7.00 5.18 9.62
N ARG A 85 -6.42 5.59 10.77
CA ARG A 85 -7.01 5.35 12.08
C ARG A 85 -8.32 6.09 12.27
N ARG A 86 -8.47 7.32 11.73
CA ARG A 86 -9.69 8.13 11.84
C ARG A 86 -10.90 7.44 11.23
N MET A 87 -10.70 6.72 10.11
CA MET A 87 -11.76 5.90 9.50
C MET A 87 -12.17 4.74 10.42
N ALA A 88 -11.19 4.05 11.02
CA ALA A 88 -11.46 2.96 11.96
C ALA A 88 -12.20 3.45 13.22
N GLU A 89 -11.86 4.62 13.75
CA GLU A 89 -12.53 5.28 14.87
C GLU A 89 -14.01 5.59 14.54
N LYS A 90 -14.28 6.00 13.29
CA LYS A 90 -15.64 6.21 12.77
C LYS A 90 -16.34 4.92 12.33
N ARG A 91 -15.72 3.75 12.51
CA ARG A 91 -16.27 2.45 12.09
C ARG A 91 -16.49 2.33 10.58
N VAL A 92 -15.72 3.08 9.77
CA VAL A 92 -15.71 2.96 8.32
C VAL A 92 -14.70 1.88 7.93
N TYR A 93 -15.17 0.77 7.38
CA TYR A 93 -14.35 -0.36 6.99
C TYR A 93 -14.62 -0.80 5.54
N PRO A 94 -13.56 -1.16 4.79
CA PRO A 94 -12.14 -1.14 5.15
C PRO A 94 -11.62 0.29 5.30
N SER A 95 -10.74 0.53 6.28
CA SER A 95 -10.20 1.86 6.60
C SER A 95 -9.07 2.27 5.65
N ILE A 96 -9.31 2.22 4.33
CA ILE A 96 -8.33 2.43 3.28
C ILE A 96 -8.36 3.88 2.77
N LEU A 97 -7.20 4.52 2.74
CA LEU A 97 -6.99 5.80 2.08
C LEU A 97 -6.89 5.60 0.56
N ILE A 98 -8.00 5.72 -0.16
CA ILE A 98 -8.09 5.42 -1.59
C ILE A 98 -7.14 6.31 -2.39
N ASN A 99 -7.09 7.61 -2.09
CA ASN A 99 -6.27 8.58 -2.83
C ASN A 99 -4.76 8.37 -2.63
N LYS A 100 -4.34 7.74 -1.52
CA LYS A 100 -2.92 7.42 -1.23
C LYS A 100 -2.54 5.99 -1.61
N SER A 101 -3.52 5.12 -1.79
CA SER A 101 -3.31 3.72 -2.13
C SER A 101 -3.25 3.53 -3.65
N GLY A 102 -2.42 2.61 -4.10
CA GLY A 102 -2.30 2.33 -5.52
C GLY A 102 -1.28 1.26 -5.84
N THR A 103 -1.22 0.90 -7.11
CA THR A 103 -0.22 -0.02 -7.64
C THR A 103 0.54 0.62 -8.79
N ARG A 104 1.81 0.26 -8.92
CA ARG A 104 2.63 0.69 -10.06
C ARG A 104 2.22 -0.08 -11.30
N ARG A 105 2.33 0.58 -12.47
CA ARG A 105 2.09 -0.05 -13.76
C ARG A 105 0.72 -0.72 -13.84
N GLU A 106 -0.33 -0.06 -13.33
CA GLU A 106 -1.70 -0.58 -13.36
C GLU A 106 -2.21 -0.88 -14.79
N GLU A 107 -1.62 -0.23 -15.79
CA GLU A 107 -1.87 -0.49 -17.21
C GLU A 107 -1.50 -1.91 -17.66
N LEU A 108 -0.63 -2.61 -16.91
CA LEU A 108 -0.30 -4.01 -17.16
C LEU A 108 -1.27 -5.00 -16.52
N LEU A 109 -2.12 -4.53 -15.62
CA LEU A 109 -3.04 -5.35 -14.82
C LEU A 109 -4.49 -5.17 -15.25
N LEU A 110 -4.84 -4.02 -15.82
CA LEU A 110 -6.21 -3.65 -16.18
C LEU A 110 -6.35 -3.54 -17.69
N GLN A 111 -7.51 -3.96 -18.18
CA GLN A 111 -7.88 -3.69 -19.57
C GLN A 111 -8.03 -2.18 -19.79
N PRO A 112 -7.73 -1.65 -20.99
CA PRO A 112 -7.74 -0.21 -21.26
C PRO A 112 -9.06 0.50 -20.88
N GLU A 113 -10.19 -0.15 -21.14
CA GLU A 113 -11.51 0.38 -20.79
C GLU A 113 -11.70 0.53 -19.28
N ILE A 114 -11.30 -0.48 -18.50
CA ILE A 114 -11.38 -0.46 -17.03
C ILE A 114 -10.41 0.56 -16.46
N LEU A 115 -9.20 0.65 -17.03
CA LEU A 115 -8.21 1.64 -16.64
C LEU A 115 -8.72 3.07 -16.79
N GLN A 116 -9.36 3.40 -17.92
CA GLN A 116 -9.97 4.71 -18.13
C GLN A 116 -11.06 5.01 -17.10
N LYS A 117 -11.96 4.05 -16.84
CA LYS A 117 -13.02 4.18 -15.83
C LYS A 117 -12.42 4.40 -14.41
N THR A 118 -11.34 3.70 -14.10
CA THR A 118 -10.63 3.86 -12.82
C THR A 118 -10.01 5.27 -12.70
N TRP A 119 -9.43 5.80 -13.76
CA TRP A 119 -8.89 7.17 -13.76
C TRP A 119 -9.95 8.23 -13.58
N ILE A 120 -11.11 8.06 -14.23
CA ILE A 120 -12.25 8.97 -14.05
C ILE A 120 -12.72 8.93 -12.60
N LEU A 121 -12.85 7.73 -12.03
CA LEU A 121 -13.23 7.55 -10.63
C LEU A 121 -12.24 8.25 -9.68
N ARG A 122 -10.93 8.07 -9.88
CA ARG A 122 -9.92 8.77 -9.07
C ARG A 122 -10.03 10.29 -9.16
N LYS A 123 -10.28 10.84 -10.36
CA LYS A 123 -10.52 12.29 -10.53
C LYS A 123 -11.74 12.77 -9.76
N LEU A 124 -12.79 11.96 -9.69
CA LEU A 124 -14.00 12.27 -8.93
C LEU A 124 -13.72 12.27 -7.41
N LEU A 125 -12.93 11.32 -6.94
CA LEU A 125 -12.64 11.15 -5.50
C LEU A 125 -11.58 12.15 -4.99
N TYR A 126 -10.69 12.61 -5.85
CA TYR A 126 -9.55 13.45 -5.47
C TYR A 126 -9.91 14.72 -4.69
N PRO A 127 -10.96 15.49 -5.03
CA PRO A 127 -11.36 16.68 -4.29
C PRO A 127 -12.13 16.39 -3.00
N MET A 128 -12.54 15.14 -2.76
CA MET A 128 -13.29 14.75 -1.57
C MET A 128 -12.36 14.56 -0.36
N ASP A 129 -12.91 14.77 0.84
CA ASP A 129 -12.21 14.32 2.06
C ASP A 129 -11.99 12.81 2.04
N GLU A 130 -10.92 12.36 2.67
CA GLU A 130 -10.50 10.95 2.64
C GLU A 130 -11.58 9.99 3.17
N ILE A 131 -12.31 10.41 4.20
CA ILE A 131 -13.40 9.61 4.79
C ILE A 131 -14.62 9.64 3.88
N GLU A 132 -14.97 10.81 3.38
CA GLU A 132 -16.08 11.01 2.44
C GLU A 132 -15.88 10.18 1.16
N ALA A 133 -14.66 10.18 0.60
CA ALA A 133 -14.32 9.38 -0.57
C ALA A 133 -14.54 7.88 -0.32
N MET A 134 -14.16 7.38 0.86
CA MET A 134 -14.36 5.97 1.21
C MET A 134 -15.83 5.64 1.44
N GLU A 135 -16.57 6.49 2.16
CA GLU A 135 -18.01 6.31 2.37
C GLU A 135 -18.78 6.32 1.05
N PHE A 136 -18.44 7.24 0.13
CA PHE A 136 -19.01 7.32 -1.20
C PHE A 136 -18.80 6.01 -1.99
N ILE A 137 -17.58 5.47 -2.02
CA ILE A 137 -17.29 4.21 -2.69
C ILE A 137 -18.08 3.06 -2.06
N LEU A 138 -18.06 2.95 -0.73
CA LEU A 138 -18.79 1.89 -0.03
C LEU A 138 -20.28 1.93 -0.30
N ASP A 139 -20.87 3.11 -0.32
CA ASP A 139 -22.30 3.27 -0.63
C ASP A 139 -22.63 2.80 -2.06
N LYS A 140 -21.85 3.21 -3.02
CA LYS A 140 -22.02 2.79 -4.42
C LYS A 140 -21.78 1.27 -4.61
N MET A 141 -20.81 0.69 -3.90
CA MET A 141 -20.52 -0.75 -3.98
C MET A 141 -21.61 -1.60 -3.37
N LYS A 142 -22.37 -1.13 -2.36
CA LYS A 142 -23.48 -1.90 -1.75
C LYS A 142 -24.55 -2.34 -2.75
N SER A 143 -24.78 -1.54 -3.78
CA SER A 143 -25.81 -1.80 -4.79
C SER A 143 -25.31 -2.59 -6.00
N THR A 144 -24.03 -2.98 -6.02
CA THR A 144 -23.39 -3.65 -7.15
C THR A 144 -22.81 -5.01 -6.76
N LYS A 145 -22.81 -5.97 -7.68
CA LYS A 145 -22.33 -7.34 -7.42
C LYS A 145 -20.85 -7.54 -7.77
N ASN A 146 -20.34 -6.72 -8.67
CA ASN A 146 -18.96 -6.80 -9.17
C ASN A 146 -18.50 -5.45 -9.68
N ASN A 147 -17.22 -5.34 -10.03
CA ASN A 147 -16.62 -4.08 -10.51
C ASN A 147 -17.23 -3.60 -11.83
N HIS A 148 -17.68 -4.50 -12.69
CA HIS A 148 -18.29 -4.14 -13.97
C HIS A 148 -19.61 -3.41 -13.75
N ASP A 149 -20.48 -3.99 -12.93
CA ASP A 149 -21.76 -3.37 -12.53
C ASP A 149 -21.54 -2.02 -11.85
N PHE A 150 -20.50 -1.92 -11.01
CA PHE A 150 -20.14 -0.68 -10.34
C PHE A 150 -19.79 0.43 -11.36
N PHE A 151 -18.92 0.16 -12.32
CA PHE A 151 -18.55 1.15 -13.33
C PHE A 151 -19.70 1.51 -14.29
N ASP A 152 -20.56 0.55 -14.59
CA ASP A 152 -21.75 0.81 -15.42
C ASP A 152 -22.79 1.67 -14.69
N MET A 153 -22.97 1.44 -13.39
CA MET A 153 -23.82 2.29 -12.55
C MET A 153 -23.27 3.72 -12.47
N MET A 154 -21.96 3.89 -12.26
CA MET A 154 -21.31 5.20 -12.23
C MET A 154 -21.51 5.97 -13.54
N ARG A 155 -21.53 5.29 -14.69
CA ARG A 155 -21.78 5.90 -15.98
C ARG A 155 -23.22 6.40 -16.16
N ARG A 156 -24.21 5.72 -15.56
CA ARG A 156 -25.64 6.03 -15.68
C ARG A 156 -26.13 7.08 -14.69
N GLY A 157 -25.43 7.28 -13.61
CA GLY A 157 -25.81 8.16 -12.51
C GLY A 157 -24.99 9.44 -12.39
N GLY A 158 -24.14 9.75 -13.40
CA GLY A 158 -23.41 11.00 -13.54
C GLY A 158 -24.14 11.97 -14.42
#